data_fc38e46adfd06e469722595f4fe41fcb
#
_entry.id   fc38e46adfd06e469722595f4fe41fcb
#
_cell.length_a   1.000
_cell.length_b   1.000
_cell.length_c   1.000
_cell.angle_alpha   90.00
_cell.angle_beta   90.00
_cell.angle_gamma   90.00
#
_symmetry.space_group_name_H-M   'P 1'
#
loop_
_entity.id
_entity.type
_entity.pdbx_description
1 polymer ?
#
loop_
_entity_poly.entity_id
_entity_poly.type
_entity_poly.pdbx_seq_one_letter_code
_entity_poly.pdbx_strand_id
1 'polypeptide(L)'
;MPEQDTITAPLSWFGRFKALPVDSTPKTIFVAVVLCLFCSMIVAAAAVSLRPTQGANKLRDKQVNILQVAGLYAQGVDVGTVFASFEPRIVDMKTGMFTDMFDAATFDDRAASSDPELSTELKDDPAMIGRQSNFTTVYLLKNSDGSLDKVILPIYGYGLWSTLYGFIALEENGNDIFGLQFY
;
A
#
# COMPACT_ATOMS: atom_id res chain seq x y z
N MET A 1 32.15 45.06 -60.06
CA MET A 1 31.17 44.07 -59.63
C MET A 1 31.21 44.14 -58.13
N PRO A 2 30.14 44.57 -57.44
CA PRO A 2 30.11 44.51 -55.97
C PRO A 2 29.69 43.15 -55.49
N GLU A 3 30.48 42.65 -54.58
CA GLU A 3 30.30 41.42 -53.82
C GLU A 3 29.03 41.54 -52.97
N GLN A 4 28.08 40.63 -53.16
CA GLN A 4 26.84 40.59 -52.37
C GLN A 4 27.17 39.97 -51.03
N ASP A 5 27.27 40.78 -49.98
CA ASP A 5 27.25 40.36 -48.58
C ASP A 5 25.91 39.68 -48.29
N THR A 6 25.87 38.36 -48.32
CA THR A 6 24.75 37.54 -47.84
C THR A 6 24.69 37.70 -46.33
N ILE A 7 23.82 38.60 -45.87
CA ILE A 7 23.46 38.73 -44.45
C ILE A 7 22.74 37.42 -44.06
N THR A 8 23.49 36.48 -43.56
CA THR A 8 22.92 35.27 -42.92
C THR A 8 22.22 35.71 -41.63
N ALA A 9 20.89 35.69 -41.65
CA ALA A 9 20.07 35.94 -40.46
C ALA A 9 20.54 35.05 -39.30
N PRO A 10 20.63 35.59 -38.07
CA PRO A 10 21.08 34.81 -36.92
C PRO A 10 20.15 33.59 -36.73
N LEU A 11 20.74 32.40 -36.84
CA LEU A 11 20.05 31.14 -36.57
C LEU A 11 19.33 31.25 -35.22
N SER A 12 18.03 30.93 -35.20
CA SER A 12 17.27 30.85 -33.97
C SER A 12 17.96 29.89 -32.98
N TRP A 13 17.73 30.03 -31.68
CA TRP A 13 18.32 29.16 -30.64
C TRP A 13 18.20 27.65 -31.01
N PHE A 14 17.08 27.24 -31.56
CA PHE A 14 16.86 25.88 -32.07
C PHE A 14 17.75 25.50 -33.26
N GLY A 15 18.01 26.48 -34.17
CA GLY A 15 18.91 26.26 -35.31
C GLY A 15 20.36 26.06 -34.86
N ARG A 16 20.82 26.84 -33.88
CA ARG A 16 22.16 26.71 -33.28
C ARG A 16 22.32 25.37 -32.57
N PHE A 17 21.29 24.94 -31.87
CA PHE A 17 21.28 23.62 -31.14
C PHE A 17 21.33 22.47 -32.13
N LYS A 18 20.58 22.50 -33.24
CA LYS A 18 20.63 21.49 -34.31
C LYS A 18 22.00 21.40 -34.99
N ALA A 19 22.70 22.50 -35.13
CA ALA A 19 24.01 22.57 -35.78
C ALA A 19 25.15 22.01 -34.90
N LEU A 20 24.93 21.77 -33.59
CA LEU A 20 25.93 21.19 -32.71
C LEU A 20 26.27 19.76 -33.15
N PRO A 21 27.54 19.31 -33.01
CA PRO A 21 27.93 17.91 -33.25
C PRO A 21 27.09 16.94 -32.41
N VAL A 22 26.89 15.74 -32.93
CA VAL A 22 26.09 14.70 -32.27
C VAL A 22 26.63 14.38 -30.87
N ASP A 23 27.94 14.38 -30.72
CA ASP A 23 28.65 14.02 -29.48
C ASP A 23 28.94 15.25 -28.57
N SER A 24 28.33 16.42 -28.85
CA SER A 24 28.51 17.57 -27.97
C SER A 24 27.80 17.42 -26.63
N THR A 25 28.51 17.67 -25.53
CA THR A 25 27.99 17.59 -24.16
C THR A 25 26.61 18.25 -23.96
N PRO A 26 26.38 19.50 -24.45
CA PRO A 26 25.09 20.17 -24.27
C PRO A 26 23.95 19.43 -25.00
N LYS A 27 24.23 18.84 -26.17
CA LYS A 27 23.23 18.10 -26.94
C LYS A 27 22.88 16.78 -26.25
N THR A 28 23.89 16.07 -25.75
CA THR A 28 23.70 14.83 -24.97
C THR A 28 22.89 15.08 -23.70
N ILE A 29 23.22 16.11 -22.94
CA ILE A 29 22.46 16.48 -21.72
C ILE A 29 21.01 16.82 -22.07
N PHE A 30 20.79 17.61 -23.12
CA PHE A 30 19.43 18.00 -23.52
C PHE A 30 18.60 16.80 -23.91
N VAL A 31 19.14 15.90 -24.75
CA VAL A 31 18.44 14.68 -25.18
C VAL A 31 18.15 13.78 -23.98
N ALA A 32 19.12 13.59 -23.07
CA ALA A 32 18.92 12.82 -21.87
C ALA A 32 17.80 13.39 -20.97
N VAL A 33 17.81 14.71 -20.73
CA VAL A 33 16.76 15.37 -19.93
C VAL A 33 15.39 15.24 -20.58
N VAL A 34 15.28 15.49 -21.88
CA VAL A 34 14.00 15.39 -22.61
C VAL A 34 13.48 13.94 -22.58
N LEU A 35 14.36 12.96 -22.79
CA LEU A 35 14.00 11.56 -22.73
C LEU A 35 13.52 11.15 -21.32
N CYS A 36 14.27 11.55 -20.29
CA CYS A 36 13.89 11.29 -18.90
C CYS A 36 12.54 11.91 -18.54
N LEU A 37 12.29 13.16 -18.94
CA LEU A 37 11.01 13.83 -18.71
C LEU A 37 9.87 13.14 -19.44
N PHE A 38 10.07 12.73 -20.69
CA PHE A 38 9.06 12.02 -21.46
C PHE A 38 8.72 10.66 -20.84
N CYS A 39 9.73 9.86 -20.49
CA CYS A 39 9.54 8.59 -19.81
C CYS A 39 8.86 8.76 -18.44
N SER A 40 9.28 9.77 -17.67
CA SER A 40 8.68 10.06 -16.37
C SER A 40 7.21 10.46 -16.47
N MET A 41 6.82 11.22 -17.49
CA MET A 41 5.41 11.56 -17.75
C MET A 41 4.57 10.32 -18.04
N ILE A 42 5.06 9.40 -18.88
CA ILE A 42 4.35 8.17 -19.22
C ILE A 42 4.16 7.31 -17.96
N VAL A 43 5.23 7.12 -17.19
CA VAL A 43 5.18 6.31 -15.95
C VAL A 43 4.25 6.96 -14.92
N ALA A 44 4.34 8.27 -14.75
CA ALA A 44 3.46 9.00 -13.83
C ALA A 44 1.99 8.91 -14.22
N ALA A 45 1.67 9.07 -15.52
CA ALA A 45 0.31 8.92 -16.02
C ALA A 45 -0.23 7.51 -15.79
N ALA A 46 0.56 6.47 -16.08
CA ALA A 46 0.20 5.09 -15.80
C ALA A 46 -0.02 4.85 -14.29
N ALA A 47 0.91 5.31 -13.45
CA ALA A 47 0.81 5.16 -11.99
C ALA A 47 -0.44 5.82 -11.43
N VAL A 48 -0.78 7.04 -11.86
CA VAL A 48 -1.97 7.77 -11.39
C VAL A 48 -3.25 7.07 -11.86
N SER A 49 -3.30 6.62 -13.11
CA SER A 49 -4.50 5.95 -13.67
C SER A 49 -4.79 4.59 -13.01
N LEU A 50 -3.74 3.89 -12.55
CA LEU A 50 -3.88 2.58 -11.91
C LEU A 50 -4.16 2.64 -10.39
N ARG A 51 -3.96 3.78 -9.74
CA ARG A 51 -4.18 3.93 -8.28
C ARG A 51 -5.55 3.44 -7.78
N PRO A 52 -6.69 3.79 -8.41
CA PRO A 52 -7.99 3.32 -7.95
C PRO A 52 -8.11 1.79 -8.00
N THR A 53 -7.66 1.19 -9.10
CA THR A 53 -7.67 -0.26 -9.28
C THR A 53 -6.77 -0.97 -8.27
N GLN A 54 -5.58 -0.42 -8.00
CA GLN A 54 -4.68 -0.96 -6.98
C GLN A 54 -5.29 -0.88 -5.58
N GLY A 55 -6.00 0.22 -5.25
CA GLY A 55 -6.73 0.35 -3.98
C GLY A 55 -7.81 -0.73 -3.82
N ALA A 56 -8.63 -0.91 -4.85
CA ALA A 56 -9.68 -1.94 -4.85
C ALA A 56 -9.10 -3.36 -4.74
N ASN A 57 -8.02 -3.64 -5.45
CA ASN A 57 -7.34 -4.94 -5.39
C ASN A 57 -6.76 -5.21 -4.00
N LYS A 58 -6.09 -4.22 -3.38
CA LYS A 58 -5.56 -4.36 -2.01
C LYS A 58 -6.66 -4.68 -0.98
N LEU A 59 -7.81 -4.00 -1.09
CA LEU A 59 -8.94 -4.27 -0.22
C LEU A 59 -9.47 -5.69 -0.43
N ARG A 60 -9.64 -6.10 -1.67
CA ARG A 60 -10.08 -7.46 -2.02
C ARG A 60 -9.09 -8.52 -1.53
N ASP A 61 -7.79 -8.30 -1.73
CA ASP A 61 -6.74 -9.22 -1.29
C ASP A 61 -6.76 -9.36 0.24
N LYS A 62 -6.93 -8.25 0.98
CA LYS A 62 -7.11 -8.27 2.44
C LYS A 62 -8.32 -9.12 2.84
N GLN A 63 -9.47 -8.92 2.19
CA GLN A 63 -10.69 -9.70 2.43
C GLN A 63 -10.48 -11.19 2.14
N VAL A 64 -9.86 -11.53 1.01
CA VAL A 64 -9.55 -12.92 0.64
C VAL A 64 -8.69 -13.59 1.70
N ASN A 65 -7.63 -12.92 2.17
CA ASN A 65 -6.75 -13.45 3.21
C ASN A 65 -7.50 -13.68 4.55
N ILE A 66 -8.40 -12.77 4.93
CA ILE A 66 -9.25 -12.93 6.12
C ILE A 66 -10.19 -14.13 5.95
N LEU A 67 -10.81 -14.29 4.79
CA LEU A 67 -11.67 -15.43 4.52
C LEU A 67 -10.89 -16.77 4.52
N GLN A 68 -9.68 -16.75 3.98
CA GLN A 68 -8.83 -17.95 3.93
C GLN A 68 -8.43 -18.39 5.34
N VAL A 69 -7.97 -17.47 6.19
CA VAL A 69 -7.57 -17.81 7.56
C VAL A 69 -8.76 -18.23 8.41
N ALA A 70 -9.96 -17.72 8.13
CA ALA A 70 -11.20 -18.11 8.78
C ALA A 70 -11.80 -19.42 8.23
N GLY A 71 -11.22 -20.01 7.16
CA GLY A 71 -11.72 -21.24 6.54
C GLY A 71 -12.98 -21.06 5.69
N LEU A 72 -13.32 -19.81 5.33
CA LEU A 72 -14.54 -19.47 4.58
C LEU A 72 -14.30 -19.19 3.09
N TYR A 73 -13.07 -19.23 2.64
CA TYR A 73 -12.73 -19.01 1.24
C TYR A 73 -12.85 -20.30 0.43
N ALA A 74 -13.66 -20.26 -0.64
CA ALA A 74 -13.72 -21.31 -1.63
C ALA A 74 -13.64 -20.69 -3.04
N GLN A 75 -13.16 -21.46 -4.01
CA GLN A 75 -13.05 -20.99 -5.38
C GLN A 75 -14.44 -20.69 -5.96
N GLY A 76 -14.63 -19.45 -6.48
CA GLY A 76 -15.91 -19.00 -7.04
C GLY A 76 -16.85 -18.32 -6.03
N VAL A 77 -16.45 -18.18 -4.77
CA VAL A 77 -17.22 -17.45 -3.76
C VAL A 77 -17.16 -15.96 -4.02
N ASP A 78 -18.31 -15.29 -3.88
CA ASP A 78 -18.32 -13.83 -3.84
C ASP A 78 -17.75 -13.32 -2.51
N VAL A 79 -16.53 -12.85 -2.57
CA VAL A 79 -15.75 -12.37 -1.43
C VAL A 79 -16.51 -11.29 -0.65
N GLY A 80 -17.17 -10.36 -1.35
CA GLY A 80 -17.90 -9.25 -0.72
C GLY A 80 -19.06 -9.76 0.15
N THR A 81 -19.84 -10.69 -0.37
CA THR A 81 -21.01 -11.26 0.33
C THR A 81 -20.58 -12.02 1.58
N VAL A 82 -19.53 -12.87 1.48
CA VAL A 82 -19.07 -13.64 2.65
C VAL A 82 -18.36 -12.74 3.66
N PHE A 83 -17.60 -11.75 3.19
CA PHE A 83 -16.95 -10.80 4.09
C PHE A 83 -17.95 -9.95 4.89
N ALA A 84 -19.16 -9.75 4.40
CA ALA A 84 -20.21 -9.03 5.12
C ALA A 84 -20.67 -9.72 6.43
N SER A 85 -20.31 -11.01 6.63
CA SER A 85 -20.55 -11.70 7.91
C SER A 85 -19.56 -11.32 9.02
N PHE A 86 -18.46 -10.65 8.66
CA PHE A 86 -17.50 -10.16 9.64
C PHE A 86 -17.89 -8.78 10.15
N GLU A 87 -17.74 -8.58 11.45
CA GLU A 87 -17.86 -7.27 12.09
C GLU A 87 -16.47 -6.72 12.38
N PRO A 88 -15.99 -5.72 11.60
CA PRO A 88 -14.72 -5.07 11.89
C PRO A 88 -14.87 -4.14 13.10
N ARG A 89 -13.96 -4.24 14.06
CA ARG A 89 -13.91 -3.40 15.25
C ARG A 89 -12.49 -2.88 15.47
N ILE A 90 -12.36 -1.69 16.02
CA ILE A 90 -11.08 -1.15 16.43
C ILE A 90 -10.87 -1.41 17.91
N VAL A 91 -9.68 -1.92 18.23
CA VAL A 91 -9.22 -2.13 19.61
C VAL A 91 -8.14 -1.12 19.92
N ASP A 92 -8.29 -0.43 21.05
CA ASP A 92 -7.20 0.34 21.68
C ASP A 92 -6.26 -0.65 22.38
N MET A 93 -5.04 -0.76 21.86
CA MET A 93 -4.02 -1.72 22.33
C MET A 93 -3.53 -1.42 23.76
N LYS A 94 -3.76 -0.21 24.28
CA LYS A 94 -3.37 0.16 25.66
C LYS A 94 -4.39 -0.32 26.68
N THR A 95 -5.66 -0.26 26.32
CA THR A 95 -6.77 -0.57 27.25
C THR A 95 -7.37 -1.96 27.00
N GLY A 96 -7.15 -2.54 25.79
CA GLY A 96 -7.80 -3.76 25.35
C GLY A 96 -9.29 -3.60 25.03
N MET A 97 -9.79 -2.36 25.00
CA MET A 97 -11.20 -2.08 24.79
C MET A 97 -11.50 -1.71 23.35
N PHE A 98 -12.71 -2.00 22.89
CA PHE A 98 -13.19 -1.49 21.60
C PHE A 98 -13.37 0.03 21.67
N THR A 99 -13.05 0.70 20.57
CA THR A 99 -13.23 2.14 20.40
C THR A 99 -13.88 2.46 19.07
N ASP A 100 -14.72 3.49 19.06
CA ASP A 100 -15.34 4.02 17.84
C ASP A 100 -14.68 5.34 17.41
N MET A 101 -13.42 5.58 17.86
CA MET A 101 -12.67 6.79 17.51
C MET A 101 -12.35 6.87 16.02
N PHE A 102 -12.20 5.74 15.37
CA PHE A 102 -11.92 5.61 13.95
C PHE A 102 -12.94 4.67 13.30
N ASP A 103 -13.18 4.87 12.01
CA ASP A 103 -13.98 3.95 11.21
C ASP A 103 -13.17 2.68 10.89
N ALA A 104 -13.61 1.54 11.40
CA ALA A 104 -12.92 0.25 11.22
C ALA A 104 -12.87 -0.22 9.75
N ALA A 105 -13.74 0.29 8.87
CA ALA A 105 -13.72 -0.06 7.46
C ALA A 105 -12.59 0.65 6.69
N THR A 106 -12.19 1.83 7.15
CA THR A 106 -11.20 2.70 6.47
C THR A 106 -9.88 2.84 7.20
N PHE A 107 -9.80 2.38 8.44
CA PHE A 107 -8.60 2.49 9.26
C PHE A 107 -7.45 1.65 8.69
N ASP A 108 -6.29 2.29 8.51
CA ASP A 108 -5.06 1.66 8.01
C ASP A 108 -4.06 1.49 9.17
N ASP A 109 -3.99 0.28 9.71
CA ASP A 109 -3.09 -0.10 10.81
C ASP A 109 -1.62 0.17 10.46
N ARG A 110 -1.23 0.02 9.18
CA ARG A 110 0.15 0.24 8.73
C ARG A 110 0.49 1.73 8.69
N ALA A 111 -0.42 2.55 8.20
CA ALA A 111 -0.25 4.00 8.22
C ALA A 111 -0.17 4.50 9.65
N ALA A 112 -1.04 4.01 10.53
CA ALA A 112 -1.07 4.36 11.96
C ALA A 112 0.23 3.94 12.69
N SER A 113 0.85 2.81 12.34
CA SER A 113 2.12 2.40 12.94
C SER A 113 3.29 3.32 12.60
N SER A 114 3.21 4.03 11.48
CA SER A 114 4.22 4.98 11.03
C SER A 114 4.01 6.40 11.59
N ASP A 115 2.84 6.69 12.13
CA ASP A 115 2.49 7.98 12.72
C ASP A 115 2.90 8.02 14.19
N PRO A 116 3.77 8.96 14.62
CA PRO A 116 4.19 9.10 16.02
C PRO A 116 3.04 9.36 16.99
N GLU A 117 1.95 9.99 16.55
CA GLU A 117 0.78 10.29 17.40
C GLU A 117 -0.09 9.04 17.61
N LEU A 118 -0.13 8.15 16.62
CA LEU A 118 -0.97 6.95 16.63
C LEU A 118 -0.20 5.67 16.97
N SER A 119 1.09 5.76 17.23
CA SER A 119 1.94 4.60 17.51
C SER A 119 2.85 4.81 18.72
N THR A 120 3.30 3.71 19.28
CA THR A 120 4.26 3.68 20.38
C THR A 120 5.55 3.01 19.93
N GLU A 121 6.69 3.63 20.26
CA GLU A 121 8.02 3.04 20.02
C GLU A 121 8.25 1.87 20.97
N LEU A 122 8.73 0.74 20.44
CA LEU A 122 8.97 -0.47 21.20
C LEU A 122 10.40 -0.45 21.75
N LYS A 123 10.54 -0.64 23.06
CA LYS A 123 11.84 -0.76 23.72
C LYS A 123 12.39 -2.19 23.66
N ASP A 124 11.51 -3.17 23.74
CA ASP A 124 11.78 -4.59 23.54
C ASP A 124 11.00 -5.03 22.31
N ASP A 125 11.70 -5.23 21.20
CA ASP A 125 11.13 -5.44 19.87
C ASP A 125 11.70 -6.69 19.20
N PRO A 126 11.31 -7.88 19.66
CA PRO A 126 11.76 -9.14 19.05
C PRO A 126 11.25 -9.31 17.62
N ALA A 127 10.17 -8.62 17.25
CA ALA A 127 9.60 -8.65 15.91
C ALA A 127 10.26 -7.65 14.95
N MET A 128 11.17 -6.80 15.44
CA MET A 128 11.91 -5.75 14.71
C MET A 128 11.01 -4.84 13.86
N ILE A 129 9.89 -4.43 14.43
CA ILE A 129 8.92 -3.55 13.77
C ILE A 129 9.09 -2.07 14.11
N GLY A 130 9.90 -1.75 15.13
CA GLY A 130 10.27 -0.41 15.60
C GLY A 130 9.16 0.31 16.33
N ARG A 131 7.99 0.39 15.75
CA ARG A 131 6.80 1.04 16.31
C ARG A 131 5.56 0.18 16.13
N GLN A 132 4.70 0.18 17.14
CA GLN A 132 3.41 -0.51 17.10
C GLN A 132 2.28 0.52 17.12
N SER A 133 1.28 0.34 16.24
CA SER A 133 0.06 1.15 16.30
C SER A 133 -0.62 0.99 17.66
N ASN A 134 -1.12 2.11 18.20
CA ASN A 134 -1.92 2.10 19.42
C ASN A 134 -3.33 1.56 19.19
N PHE A 135 -3.75 1.45 17.93
CA PHE A 135 -5.06 0.96 17.51
C PHE A 135 -4.90 -0.11 16.46
N THR A 136 -5.73 -1.13 16.49
CA THR A 136 -5.72 -2.20 15.49
C THR A 136 -7.13 -2.61 15.11
N THR A 137 -7.32 -2.98 13.84
CA THR A 137 -8.61 -3.50 13.36
C THR A 137 -8.66 -5.00 13.57
N VAL A 138 -9.63 -5.48 14.32
CA VAL A 138 -9.94 -6.89 14.50
C VAL A 138 -11.24 -7.22 13.77
N TYR A 139 -11.38 -8.46 13.30
CA TYR A 139 -12.58 -8.91 12.59
C TYR A 139 -13.24 -10.00 13.40
N LEU A 140 -14.48 -9.76 13.81
CA LEU A 140 -15.28 -10.70 14.57
C LEU A 140 -16.18 -11.48 13.62
N LEU A 141 -16.06 -12.79 13.60
CA LEU A 141 -17.00 -13.67 12.92
C LEU A 141 -18.02 -14.16 13.94
N LYS A 142 -19.30 -13.97 13.63
CA LYS A 142 -20.40 -14.40 14.51
C LYS A 142 -21.19 -15.52 13.90
N ASN A 143 -21.65 -16.42 14.74
CA ASN A 143 -22.63 -17.44 14.40
C ASN A 143 -24.01 -16.82 14.11
N SER A 144 -24.91 -17.60 13.55
CA SER A 144 -26.30 -17.17 13.25
C SER A 144 -27.13 -16.80 14.50
N ASP A 145 -26.71 -17.28 15.68
CA ASP A 145 -27.31 -16.95 16.98
C ASP A 145 -26.72 -15.68 17.62
N GLY A 146 -25.73 -15.04 16.96
CA GLY A 146 -25.04 -13.85 17.43
C GLY A 146 -23.87 -14.12 18.38
N SER A 147 -23.59 -15.39 18.74
CA SER A 147 -22.38 -15.74 19.48
C SER A 147 -21.13 -15.56 18.65
N LEU A 148 -20.00 -15.34 19.32
CA LEU A 148 -18.69 -15.26 18.67
C LEU A 148 -18.30 -16.66 18.16
N ASP A 149 -17.92 -16.76 16.89
CA ASP A 149 -17.33 -17.96 16.30
C ASP A 149 -15.80 -17.83 16.28
N LYS A 150 -15.28 -16.78 15.67
CA LYS A 150 -13.83 -16.55 15.53
C LYS A 150 -13.46 -15.09 15.66
N VAL A 151 -12.23 -14.85 16.10
CA VAL A 151 -11.60 -13.54 16.08
C VAL A 151 -10.40 -13.57 15.15
N ILE A 152 -10.37 -12.68 14.17
CA ILE A 152 -9.25 -12.57 13.24
C ILE A 152 -8.45 -11.33 13.60
N LEU A 153 -7.17 -11.52 13.90
CA LEU A 153 -6.22 -10.49 14.30
C LEU A 153 -5.17 -10.28 13.23
N PRO A 154 -4.82 -9.04 12.87
CA PRO A 154 -3.67 -8.76 12.04
C PRO A 154 -2.39 -9.02 12.82
N ILE A 155 -1.41 -9.64 12.17
CA ILE A 155 -0.09 -9.87 12.72
C ILE A 155 0.97 -9.40 11.74
N TYR A 156 2.10 -8.92 12.24
CA TYR A 156 3.22 -8.54 11.42
C TYR A 156 4.54 -8.61 12.19
N GLY A 157 5.63 -8.78 11.45
CA GLY A 157 6.96 -8.85 12.01
C GLY A 157 8.02 -8.81 10.92
N TYR A 158 9.25 -8.56 11.27
CA TYR A 158 10.34 -8.49 10.31
C TYR A 158 10.69 -9.89 9.78
N GLY A 159 10.64 -10.05 8.46
CA GLY A 159 11.05 -11.27 7.77
C GLY A 159 12.45 -11.15 7.17
N LEU A 160 12.85 -12.12 6.36
CA LEU A 160 14.20 -12.17 5.78
C LEU A 160 14.50 -10.96 4.86
N TRP A 161 13.53 -10.48 4.10
CA TRP A 161 13.69 -9.40 3.12
C TRP A 161 12.95 -8.11 3.48
N SER A 162 11.83 -8.23 4.17
CA SER A 162 11.01 -7.09 4.59
C SER A 162 10.01 -7.53 5.66
N THR A 163 9.19 -6.61 6.14
CA THR A 163 8.10 -6.92 7.07
C THR A 163 7.11 -7.87 6.42
N LEU A 164 6.85 -9.00 7.09
CA LEU A 164 5.78 -9.94 6.75
C LEU A 164 4.51 -9.49 7.43
N TYR A 165 3.41 -9.59 6.71
CA TYR A 165 2.07 -9.29 7.20
C TYR A 165 1.22 -10.56 7.08
N GLY A 166 0.30 -10.73 8.02
CA GLY A 166 -0.58 -11.89 8.03
C GLY A 166 -1.80 -11.68 8.90
N PHE A 167 -2.59 -12.73 8.99
CA PHE A 167 -3.72 -12.83 9.91
C PHE A 167 -3.65 -14.12 10.68
N ILE A 168 -4.06 -14.07 11.93
CA ILE A 168 -4.29 -15.21 12.79
C ILE A 168 -5.79 -15.26 13.14
N ALA A 169 -6.41 -16.41 12.97
CA ALA A 169 -7.77 -16.65 13.44
C ALA A 169 -7.72 -17.45 14.75
N LEU A 170 -8.38 -16.95 15.76
CA LEU A 170 -8.57 -17.60 17.04
C LEU A 170 -10.00 -18.12 17.13
N GLU A 171 -10.18 -19.25 17.79
CA GLU A 171 -11.48 -19.81 18.15
C GLU A 171 -12.21 -18.89 19.15
N GLU A 172 -13.48 -19.19 19.44
CA GLU A 172 -14.33 -18.44 20.38
C GLU A 172 -13.73 -18.21 21.76
N ASN A 173 -12.87 -19.12 22.21
CA ASN A 173 -12.18 -19.03 23.50
C ASN A 173 -11.01 -18.03 23.52
N GLY A 174 -10.67 -17.45 22.36
CA GLY A 174 -9.59 -16.47 22.20
C GLY A 174 -8.17 -17.01 22.46
N ASN A 175 -8.00 -18.31 22.58
CA ASN A 175 -6.73 -18.95 22.92
C ASN A 175 -6.28 -19.98 21.87
N ASP A 176 -7.20 -20.76 21.33
CA ASP A 176 -6.87 -21.79 20.36
C ASP A 176 -6.78 -21.20 18.96
N ILE A 177 -5.71 -21.55 18.24
CA ILE A 177 -5.47 -21.04 16.88
C ILE A 177 -6.24 -21.92 15.90
N PHE A 178 -7.21 -21.33 15.20
CA PHE A 178 -7.90 -21.97 14.08
C PHE A 178 -7.07 -21.95 12.81
N GLY A 179 -6.42 -20.82 12.49
CA GLY A 179 -5.66 -20.66 11.27
C GLY A 179 -4.64 -19.53 11.36
N LEU A 180 -3.61 -19.62 10.52
CA LEU A 180 -2.55 -18.63 10.39
C LEU A 180 -2.16 -18.51 8.93
N GLN A 181 -2.07 -17.28 8.42
CA GLN A 181 -1.66 -17.01 7.04
C GLN A 181 -0.86 -15.72 6.94
N PHE A 182 0.25 -15.77 6.18
CA PHE A 182 1.03 -14.62 5.75
C PHE A 182 0.81 -14.33 4.27
N TYR A 183 0.98 -13.05 3.85
CA TYR A 183 0.80 -12.60 2.47
C TYR A 183 1.75 -11.45 2.09
#